data_3292554002fb72c8bc08bdc222a7fe4a
#
_entry.id   3292554002fb72c8bc08bdc222a7fe4a
#
_cell.length_a   1.000
_cell.length_b   1.000
_cell.length_c   1.000
_cell.angle_alpha   90.00
_cell.angle_beta   90.00
_cell.angle_gamma   90.00
#
_symmetry.space_group_name_H-M   'P 1'
#
loop_
_entity.id
_entity.type
_entity.pdbx_description
1 polymer ?
#
loop_
_entity_poly.entity_id
_entity_poly.type
_entity_poly.pdbx_seq_one_letter_code
_entity_poly.pdbx_strand_id
1 'polypeptide(L)'
;MQLRLSTRTVDGVLVVDASGRIVFGEESASLRDAVKKLLAESPKVVLNLRDVTYIDSGGLGTLVSLYTTAKNAGGALKLASLTQRVDDLLQVTKLVTIFEVFENEQAAVDSFKSVAA
;
A
#
# COMPACT_ATOMS: atom_id res chain seq x y z
N MET A 1 -11.67 9.54 13.05
CA MET A 1 -10.79 8.55 12.42
C MET A 1 -9.42 9.15 12.17
N GLN A 2 -8.35 8.40 12.43
CA GLN A 2 -6.97 8.88 12.37
C GLN A 2 -6.28 8.60 11.03
N LEU A 3 -7.04 8.22 10.03
CA LEU A 3 -6.50 7.89 8.71
C LEU A 3 -7.29 8.61 7.62
N ARG A 4 -6.56 9.23 6.70
CA ARG A 4 -7.15 9.85 5.51
C ARG A 4 -6.61 9.16 4.28
N LEU A 5 -7.48 8.91 3.33
CA LEU A 5 -7.13 8.25 2.07
C LEU A 5 -7.62 9.09 0.91
N SER A 6 -6.78 9.25 -0.10
CA SER A 6 -7.18 9.85 -1.37
C SER A 6 -6.57 9.06 -2.50
N THR A 7 -7.22 9.05 -3.65
CA THR A 7 -6.79 8.25 -4.80
C THR A 7 -6.55 9.13 -6.00
N ARG A 8 -5.45 8.85 -6.71
CA ARG A 8 -5.08 9.52 -7.96
C ARG A 8 -4.70 8.46 -8.97
N THR A 9 -4.73 8.83 -10.24
CA THR A 9 -4.22 7.96 -11.30
C THR A 9 -2.94 8.58 -11.85
N VAL A 10 -1.86 7.80 -11.89
CA VAL A 10 -0.58 8.24 -12.43
C VAL A 10 -0.11 7.19 -13.44
N ASP A 11 -0.01 7.58 -14.69
CA ASP A 11 0.45 6.67 -15.77
C ASP A 11 -0.30 5.34 -15.80
N GLY A 12 -1.61 5.38 -15.58
CA GLY A 12 -2.45 4.18 -15.59
C GLY A 12 -2.41 3.37 -14.31
N VAL A 13 -1.69 3.84 -13.29
CA VAL A 13 -1.60 3.18 -11.99
C VAL A 13 -2.43 3.96 -10.98
N LEU A 14 -3.23 3.25 -10.18
CA LEU A 14 -3.98 3.89 -9.11
C LEU A 14 -3.06 4.09 -7.91
N VAL A 15 -2.92 5.33 -7.47
CA VAL A 15 -2.09 5.67 -6.31
C VAL A 15 -2.99 6.08 -5.16
N VAL A 16 -2.85 5.40 -4.04
CA VAL A 16 -3.58 5.73 -2.82
C VAL A 16 -2.62 6.47 -1.89
N ASP A 17 -2.95 7.73 -1.60
CA ASP A 17 -2.20 8.51 -0.62
C ASP A 17 -2.84 8.30 0.74
N ALA A 18 -2.10 7.68 1.65
CA ALA A 18 -2.55 7.46 3.02
C ALA A 18 -1.85 8.45 3.96
N SER A 19 -2.59 9.04 4.86
CA SER A 19 -2.05 10.00 5.82
C SER A 19 -2.62 9.72 7.20
N GLY A 20 -1.74 9.61 8.19
CA GLY A 20 -2.13 9.40 9.56
C GLY A 20 -1.67 8.05 10.11
N ARG A 21 -2.57 7.30 10.71
CA ARG A 21 -2.25 6.05 11.42
C ARG A 21 -3.04 4.90 10.85
N ILE A 22 -2.35 3.81 10.55
CA ILE A 22 -3.00 2.58 10.09
C ILE A 22 -3.04 1.61 11.28
N VAL A 23 -4.12 1.66 12.03
CA VAL A 23 -4.28 0.89 13.25
C VAL A 23 -5.50 0.01 13.18
N PHE A 24 -5.57 -0.98 14.05
CA PHE A 24 -6.69 -1.91 14.14
C PHE A 24 -8.01 -1.15 14.32
N GLY A 25 -9.08 -1.64 13.71
CA GLY A 25 -10.41 -1.07 13.85
C GLY A 25 -10.86 -0.31 12.61
N GLU A 26 -11.43 0.87 12.79
CA GLU A 26 -11.98 1.67 11.68
C GLU A 26 -10.95 2.01 10.62
N GLU A 27 -9.74 2.37 11.03
CA GLU A 27 -8.68 2.75 10.11
C GLU A 27 -8.32 1.58 9.20
N SER A 28 -8.08 0.41 9.77
CA SER A 28 -7.76 -0.78 8.97
C SER A 28 -8.91 -1.19 8.08
N ALA A 29 -10.14 -1.12 8.58
CA ALA A 29 -11.32 -1.46 7.79
C ALA A 29 -11.49 -0.49 6.62
N SER A 30 -11.29 0.81 6.87
CA SER A 30 -11.40 1.83 5.84
C SER A 30 -10.35 1.62 4.74
N LEU A 31 -9.12 1.34 5.13
CA LEU A 31 -8.05 1.08 4.16
C LEU A 31 -8.37 -0.18 3.34
N ARG A 32 -8.79 -1.25 4.01
CA ARG A 32 -9.11 -2.51 3.34
C ARG A 32 -10.21 -2.31 2.29
N ASP A 33 -11.29 -1.65 2.70
CA ASP A 33 -12.43 -1.45 1.80
C ASP A 33 -12.06 -0.59 0.60
N ALA A 34 -11.31 0.49 0.84
CA ALA A 34 -10.89 1.39 -0.23
C ALA A 34 -9.99 0.69 -1.25
N VAL A 35 -8.99 -0.05 -0.77
CA VAL A 35 -8.04 -0.72 -1.68
C VAL A 35 -8.68 -1.89 -2.40
N LYS A 36 -9.54 -2.65 -1.73
CA LYS A 36 -10.26 -3.75 -2.38
C LYS A 36 -11.11 -3.24 -3.54
N LYS A 37 -11.77 -2.11 -3.33
CA LYS A 37 -12.58 -1.50 -4.37
C LYS A 37 -11.73 -1.11 -5.57
N LEU A 38 -10.56 -0.53 -5.31
CA LEU A 38 -9.65 -0.14 -6.38
C LEU A 38 -9.08 -1.35 -7.12
N LEU A 39 -8.77 -2.41 -6.42
CA LEU A 39 -8.26 -3.64 -7.04
C LEU A 39 -9.30 -4.30 -7.94
N ALA A 40 -10.58 -4.07 -7.69
CA ALA A 40 -11.64 -4.53 -8.58
C ALA A 40 -11.65 -3.74 -9.89
N GLU A 41 -11.13 -2.52 -9.88
CA GLU A 41 -11.11 -1.66 -11.07
C GLU A 41 -9.80 -1.76 -11.84
N SER A 42 -8.68 -2.00 -11.15
CA SER A 42 -7.36 -2.02 -11.77
C SER A 42 -6.43 -2.99 -11.07
N PRO A 43 -5.60 -3.73 -11.83
CA PRO A 43 -4.60 -4.60 -11.22
C PRO A 43 -3.37 -3.87 -10.72
N LYS A 44 -3.26 -2.56 -10.94
CA LYS A 44 -2.05 -1.79 -10.64
C LYS A 44 -2.35 -0.74 -9.58
N VAL A 45 -1.94 -1.03 -8.34
CA VAL A 45 -2.18 -0.12 -7.22
C VAL A 45 -0.87 0.12 -6.46
N VAL A 46 -0.59 1.39 -6.19
CA VAL A 46 0.52 1.82 -5.33
C VAL A 46 -0.07 2.46 -4.09
N LEU A 47 0.39 2.03 -2.93
CA LEU A 47 0.03 2.67 -1.66
C LEU A 47 1.20 3.55 -1.23
N ASN A 48 0.98 4.85 -1.24
CA ASN A 48 1.99 5.83 -0.84
C ASN A 48 1.86 6.08 0.66
N LEU A 49 2.89 5.69 1.40
CA LEU A 49 2.90 5.75 2.85
C LEU A 49 3.73 6.90 3.43
N ARG A 50 4.09 7.87 2.59
CA ARG A 50 4.94 8.99 3.01
C ARG A 50 4.41 9.72 4.24
N ASP A 51 3.10 9.85 4.36
CA ASP A 51 2.47 10.59 5.45
C ASP A 51 1.86 9.70 6.52
N VAL A 52 2.23 8.41 6.52
CA VAL A 52 1.80 7.47 7.55
C VAL A 52 2.79 7.53 8.70
N THR A 53 2.32 7.93 9.87
CA THR A 53 3.16 8.15 11.04
C THR A 53 3.26 6.93 11.94
N TYR A 54 2.33 5.98 11.81
CA TYR A 54 2.29 4.82 12.70
C TYR A 54 1.48 3.68 12.11
N ILE A 55 1.94 2.45 12.34
CA ILE A 55 1.21 1.23 11.99
C ILE A 55 1.32 0.28 13.18
N ASP A 56 0.21 -0.33 13.58
CA ASP A 56 0.24 -1.39 14.59
C ASP A 56 0.12 -2.77 13.92
N SER A 57 0.07 -3.83 14.72
CA SER A 57 -0.01 -5.19 14.19
C SER A 57 -1.29 -5.43 13.38
N GLY A 58 -2.40 -4.78 13.76
CA GLY A 58 -3.65 -4.86 13.00
C GLY A 58 -3.51 -4.21 11.64
N GLY A 59 -2.84 -3.06 11.59
CA GLY A 59 -2.55 -2.37 10.33
C GLY A 59 -1.64 -3.20 9.43
N LEU A 60 -0.60 -3.81 10.01
CA LEU A 60 0.28 -4.71 9.25
C LEU A 60 -0.49 -5.88 8.67
N GLY A 61 -1.36 -6.49 9.47
CA GLY A 61 -2.19 -7.60 9.00
C GLY A 61 -3.07 -7.19 7.83
N THR A 62 -3.59 -5.96 7.88
CA THR A 62 -4.39 -5.42 6.78
C THR A 62 -3.56 -5.27 5.51
N LEU A 63 -2.34 -4.76 5.62
CA LEU A 63 -1.47 -4.65 4.44
C LEU A 63 -1.17 -6.01 3.83
N VAL A 64 -0.89 -7.02 4.65
CA VAL A 64 -0.64 -8.38 4.17
C VAL A 64 -1.88 -8.93 3.47
N SER A 65 -3.04 -8.73 4.05
CA SER A 65 -4.31 -9.17 3.46
C SER A 65 -4.53 -8.52 2.10
N LEU A 66 -4.26 -7.24 1.97
CA LEU A 66 -4.43 -6.52 0.71
C LEU A 66 -3.42 -6.98 -0.34
N TYR A 67 -2.19 -7.27 0.08
CA TYR A 67 -1.20 -7.82 -0.82
C TYR A 67 -1.69 -9.15 -1.42
N THR A 68 -2.21 -10.02 -0.56
CA THR A 68 -2.74 -11.32 -0.99
C THR A 68 -3.95 -11.14 -1.91
N THR A 69 -4.85 -10.22 -1.57
CA THR A 69 -6.01 -9.93 -2.40
C THR A 69 -5.59 -9.48 -3.79
N ALA A 70 -4.58 -8.62 -3.88
CA ALA A 70 -4.08 -8.15 -5.17
C ALA A 70 -3.51 -9.30 -6.01
N LYS A 71 -2.72 -10.16 -5.40
CA LYS A 71 -2.15 -11.31 -6.09
C LYS A 71 -3.23 -12.25 -6.60
N ASN A 72 -4.24 -12.53 -5.78
CA ASN A 72 -5.33 -13.42 -6.17
C ASN A 72 -6.18 -12.84 -7.29
N ALA A 73 -6.22 -11.52 -7.40
CA ALA A 73 -6.96 -10.84 -8.46
C ALA A 73 -6.14 -10.67 -9.75
N GLY A 74 -4.93 -11.19 -9.78
CA GLY A 74 -4.07 -11.07 -10.95
C GLY A 74 -3.33 -9.76 -11.07
N GLY A 75 -3.29 -8.98 -10.01
CA GLY A 75 -2.63 -7.68 -9.98
C GLY A 75 -1.51 -7.60 -8.96
N ALA A 76 -1.18 -6.40 -8.56
CA ALA A 76 -0.18 -6.16 -7.53
C ALA A 76 -0.46 -4.90 -6.75
N LEU A 77 -0.17 -4.95 -5.45
CA LEU A 77 -0.16 -3.79 -4.57
C LEU A 77 1.29 -3.55 -4.18
N LYS A 78 1.80 -2.38 -4.51
CA LYS A 78 3.18 -2.00 -4.20
C LYS A 78 3.18 -0.85 -3.21
N LEU A 79 4.22 -0.78 -2.38
CA LEU A 79 4.36 0.26 -1.36
C LEU A 79 5.42 1.27 -1.77
N ALA A 80 5.20 2.53 -1.45
CA ALA A 80 6.13 3.59 -1.79
C ALA A 80 6.34 4.55 -0.63
N SER A 81 7.53 5.11 -0.54
CA SER A 81 7.86 6.21 0.36
C SER A 81 7.60 5.91 1.83
N LEU A 82 8.09 4.77 2.31
CA LEU A 82 7.92 4.41 3.72
C LEU A 82 8.59 5.44 4.63
N THR A 83 7.91 5.81 5.72
CA THR A 83 8.59 6.54 6.78
C THR A 83 9.57 5.58 7.46
N GLN A 84 10.54 6.14 8.17
CA GLN A 84 11.52 5.31 8.87
C GLN A 84 10.82 4.36 9.85
N ARG A 85 9.79 4.85 10.54
CA ARG A 85 9.06 4.03 11.49
C ARG A 85 8.39 2.83 10.86
N VAL A 86 7.76 3.03 9.71
CA VAL A 86 7.09 1.94 8.99
C VAL A 86 8.13 0.97 8.42
N ASP A 87 9.21 1.49 7.86
CA ASP A 87 10.28 0.66 7.33
C ASP A 87 10.88 -0.23 8.42
N ASP A 88 11.20 0.37 9.58
CA ASP A 88 11.75 -0.38 10.71
C ASP A 88 10.82 -1.51 11.13
N LEU A 89 9.53 -1.24 11.17
CA LEU A 89 8.55 -2.24 11.57
C LEU A 89 8.47 -3.39 10.56
N LEU A 90 8.53 -3.09 9.28
CA LEU A 90 8.56 -4.12 8.24
C LEU A 90 9.85 -4.94 8.32
N GLN A 91 10.98 -4.31 8.64
CA GLN A 91 12.25 -5.01 8.80
C GLN A 91 12.20 -5.97 10.00
N VAL A 92 11.76 -5.48 11.15
CA VAL A 92 11.69 -6.28 12.39
C VAL A 92 10.75 -7.48 12.21
N THR A 93 9.65 -7.30 11.53
CA THR A 93 8.67 -8.38 11.30
C THR A 93 9.02 -9.24 10.09
N LYS A 94 10.06 -8.88 9.34
CA LYS A 94 10.49 -9.52 8.11
C LYS A 94 9.45 -9.44 6.98
N LEU A 95 8.44 -8.63 7.14
CA LEU A 95 7.41 -8.42 6.11
C LEU A 95 7.94 -7.68 4.90
N VAL A 96 9.08 -7.00 5.04
CA VAL A 96 9.73 -6.34 3.92
C VAL A 96 10.05 -7.32 2.79
N THR A 97 10.20 -8.60 3.10
CA THR A 97 10.51 -9.62 2.08
C THR A 97 9.27 -10.01 1.26
N ILE A 98 8.09 -9.68 1.75
CA ILE A 98 6.83 -9.99 1.06
C ILE A 98 6.46 -8.88 0.09
N PHE A 99 6.57 -7.63 0.54
CA PHE A 99 6.15 -6.48 -0.25
C PHE A 99 7.21 -5.99 -1.22
N GLU A 100 6.77 -5.46 -2.36
CA GLU A 100 7.64 -4.68 -3.22
C GLU A 100 7.59 -3.25 -2.71
N VAL A 101 8.73 -2.75 -2.23
CA VAL A 101 8.84 -1.44 -1.60
C VAL A 101 9.76 -0.55 -2.43
N PHE A 102 9.32 0.66 -2.69
CA PHE A 102 10.08 1.63 -3.50
C PHE A 102 10.34 2.89 -2.71
N GLU A 103 11.46 3.55 -3.00
CA GLU A 103 11.85 4.78 -2.31
C GLU A 103 10.86 5.91 -2.52
N ASN A 104 10.25 5.95 -3.70
CA ASN A 104 9.31 7.00 -4.03
C ASN A 104 8.21 6.49 -4.93
N GLU A 105 7.17 7.30 -5.08
CA GLU A 105 6.00 6.96 -5.87
C GLU A 105 6.34 6.69 -7.33
N GLN A 106 7.20 7.51 -7.92
CA GLN A 106 7.51 7.36 -9.35
C GLN A 106 8.19 6.03 -9.63
N ALA A 107 9.10 5.60 -8.76
CA ALA A 107 9.76 4.30 -8.91
C ALA A 107 8.74 3.16 -8.83
N ALA A 108 7.77 3.26 -7.93
CA ALA A 108 6.73 2.25 -7.79
C ALA A 108 5.85 2.21 -9.04
N VAL A 109 5.44 3.37 -9.54
CA VAL A 109 4.62 3.47 -10.75
C VAL A 109 5.38 2.91 -11.96
N ASP A 110 6.63 3.29 -12.10
CA ASP A 110 7.46 2.85 -13.22
C ASP A 110 7.70 1.34 -13.21
N SER A 111 7.71 0.72 -12.04
CA SER A 111 7.93 -0.72 -11.94
C SER A 111 6.83 -1.51 -12.62
N PHE A 112 5.63 -0.95 -12.77
CA PHE A 112 4.56 -1.59 -13.51
C PHE A 112 4.77 -1.54 -15.03
N LYS A 113 5.55 -0.57 -15.50
CA LYS A 113 5.82 -0.41 -16.93
C LYS A 113 6.89 -1.37 -17.42
N SER A 114 7.83 -1.74 -16.56
CA SER A 114 8.99 -2.53 -16.94
C SER A 114 8.64 -3.91 -17.47
N VAL A 115 7.44 -4.39 -17.15
CA VAL A 115 6.98 -5.73 -17.57
C VAL A 115 6.61 -5.76 -19.04
N ALA A 116 6.39 -4.61 -19.64
CA ALA A 116 5.93 -4.53 -21.02
C ALA A 116 6.99 -4.87 -22.08
N ALA A 117 8.23 -4.95 -21.67
CA ALA A 117 9.34 -5.21 -22.60
C ALA A 117 9.29 -6.60 -23.23
#